data_0c98e3267b64c4e4cbbf4628324c031d
#
_entry.id   0c98e3267b64c4e4cbbf4628324c031d
#
_cell.length_a   1.000
_cell.length_b   1.000
_cell.length_c   1.000
_cell.angle_alpha   90.00
_cell.angle_beta   90.00
_cell.angle_gamma   90.00
#
_symmetry.space_group_name_H-M   'P 1'
#
loop_
_entity.id
_entity.type
_entity.pdbx_description
1 polymer ?
#
loop_
_entity_poly.entity_id
_entity_poly.type
_entity_poly.pdbx_seq_one_letter_code
_entity_poly.pdbx_strand_id
1 'polypeptide(L)'
;MNFAHAEVATLDPTTMRTLCEEYMANNYIDPETSERLGVKRGLRNPDGTGVLAGLTNVCDVVGYKKDQEGHVIPTPGKLIYRGVNINEIVEEAYRNDRFVFEEVIWLLLFGSLPTQEQLDDFCEILAEHRALPEGFMDTMNAPSPNIMNKLQRCVLGLYSYDEHAENLTLENILNQSINLIASMPTMMVNAYQMKRRYYDKQSMFFHLPKPGQSTAEHILSTYRPDQKFTHEEAKLLDMCLLVHADHGGGNCSTFTTRVLSSSGTDTYSAIAAGIGALKGPKHGGANLMVNRQLQDILKHVENPEDDDEVREYLRRILRKQAGDGSGLIYGMGHAVYTISDPREVILKQRARHLAYEKGFEEEDNMLCSIERLAPGIFAEEKGSTKPVCANVDLFSGLIYNMLGISEDLYTPLFAIARVPGWCAHRVEEVVFANRIIRPAYKYLGVRQKYKPIEER
;
A
#
# COMPACT_ATOMS: atom_id res chain seq x y z
N MET A 1 32.28 -2.62 8.86
CA MET A 1 31.71 -1.67 9.83
C MET A 1 30.56 -2.35 10.55
N ASN A 2 30.56 -2.27 11.87
CA ASN A 2 29.49 -2.89 12.67
C ASN A 2 28.40 -1.81 12.86
N PHE A 3 27.39 -1.77 12.00
CA PHE A 3 26.28 -0.81 12.08
C PHE A 3 25.30 -1.11 13.26
N ALA A 4 25.59 -2.14 14.03
CA ALA A 4 24.62 -2.69 14.99
C ALA A 4 24.49 -1.89 16.31
N HIS A 5 25.26 -0.83 16.56
CA HIS A 5 25.31 -0.22 17.91
C HIS A 5 25.50 1.29 17.96
N ALA A 6 25.18 2.05 16.92
CA ALA A 6 24.99 3.49 17.08
C ALA A 6 23.54 3.74 17.53
N GLU A 7 23.30 3.70 18.81
CA GLU A 7 21.99 4.05 19.37
C GLU A 7 21.76 5.56 19.25
N VAL A 8 20.55 5.93 18.88
CA VAL A 8 20.11 7.33 18.97
C VAL A 8 20.08 7.71 20.44
N ALA A 9 20.66 8.86 20.79
CA ALA A 9 20.64 9.34 22.16
C ALA A 9 19.20 9.40 22.70
N THR A 10 18.98 8.80 23.87
CA THR A 10 17.69 8.78 24.57
C THR A 10 17.78 9.60 25.85
N LEU A 11 16.70 10.28 26.21
CA LEU A 11 16.57 10.91 27.52
C LEU A 11 16.46 9.85 28.61
N ASP A 12 16.90 10.18 29.82
CA ASP A 12 16.69 9.29 30.95
C ASP A 12 15.17 9.11 31.22
N PRO A 13 14.74 7.93 31.75
CA PRO A 13 13.33 7.61 31.93
C PRO A 13 12.57 8.58 32.84
N THR A 14 13.24 9.19 33.83
CA THR A 14 12.60 10.13 34.77
C THR A 14 12.29 11.45 34.07
N THR A 15 13.29 12.02 33.40
CA THR A 15 13.10 13.23 32.59
C THR A 15 12.02 13.02 31.53
N MET A 16 12.03 11.87 30.82
CA MET A 16 11.01 11.57 29.82
C MET A 16 9.60 11.50 30.42
N ARG A 17 9.44 10.90 31.62
CA ARG A 17 8.14 10.83 32.29
C ARG A 17 7.62 12.24 32.63
N THR A 18 8.45 13.08 33.21
CA THR A 18 8.08 14.47 33.55
C THR A 18 7.63 15.25 32.30
N LEU A 19 8.38 15.14 31.20
CA LEU A 19 8.00 15.80 29.96
C LEU A 19 6.68 15.26 29.37
N CYS A 20 6.42 13.95 29.47
CA CYS A 20 5.16 13.35 29.05
C CYS A 20 3.98 13.83 29.90
N GLU A 21 4.15 13.93 31.25
CA GLU A 21 3.13 14.43 32.16
C GLU A 21 2.78 15.90 31.84
N GLU A 22 3.80 16.74 31.62
CA GLU A 22 3.61 18.15 31.21
C GLU A 22 2.90 18.26 29.85
N TYR A 23 3.27 17.42 28.86
CA TYR A 23 2.60 17.39 27.58
C TYR A 23 1.11 17.03 27.72
N MET A 24 0.80 15.98 28.49
CA MET A 24 -0.59 15.52 28.67
C MET A 24 -1.44 16.52 29.43
N ALA A 25 -0.86 17.23 30.39
CA ALA A 25 -1.57 18.27 31.16
C ALA A 25 -2.02 19.45 30.29
N ASN A 26 -1.24 19.80 29.26
CA ASN A 26 -1.46 21.00 28.46
C ASN A 26 -2.01 20.78 27.05
N ASN A 27 -2.01 19.53 26.54
CA ASN A 27 -2.27 19.28 25.12
C ASN A 27 -3.42 18.29 24.84
N TYR A 28 -4.30 18.05 25.81
CA TYR A 28 -5.45 17.16 25.64
C TYR A 28 -6.49 17.80 24.69
N ILE A 29 -6.88 17.04 23.67
CA ILE A 29 -8.00 17.38 22.78
C ILE A 29 -9.07 16.31 22.97
N ASP A 30 -10.23 16.69 23.49
CA ASP A 30 -11.38 15.82 23.61
C ASP A 30 -11.87 15.38 22.23
N PRO A 31 -11.93 14.05 21.95
CA PRO A 31 -12.38 13.50 20.66
C PRO A 31 -13.78 13.97 20.24
N GLU A 32 -14.70 14.21 21.21
CA GLU A 32 -16.07 14.65 20.94
C GLU A 32 -16.14 16.11 20.43
N THR A 33 -15.09 16.90 20.70
CA THR A 33 -15.00 18.29 20.23
C THR A 33 -15.05 18.38 18.69
N SER A 34 -14.52 17.38 17.99
CA SER A 34 -14.57 17.35 16.53
C SER A 34 -15.99 17.30 16.00
N GLU A 35 -16.85 16.49 16.59
CA GLU A 35 -18.25 16.35 16.19
C GLU A 35 -19.02 17.63 16.49
N ARG A 36 -18.90 18.15 17.73
CA ARG A 36 -19.52 19.42 18.15
C ARG A 36 -19.17 20.62 17.26
N LEU A 37 -17.94 20.65 16.73
CA LEU A 37 -17.46 21.73 15.86
C LEU A 37 -17.64 21.42 14.36
N GLY A 38 -18.25 20.29 14.00
CA GLY A 38 -18.45 19.89 12.61
C GLY A 38 -17.15 19.56 11.85
N VAL A 39 -16.06 19.23 12.57
CA VAL A 39 -14.79 18.90 11.98
C VAL A 39 -14.83 17.49 11.37
N LYS A 40 -14.41 17.39 10.12
CA LYS A 40 -14.40 16.12 9.36
C LYS A 40 -13.14 15.31 9.68
N ARG A 41 -13.16 14.55 10.79
CA ARG A 41 -12.03 13.71 11.20
C ARG A 41 -11.64 12.72 10.10
N GLY A 42 -10.34 12.67 9.77
CA GLY A 42 -9.83 11.85 8.69
C GLY A 42 -10.43 12.18 7.32
N LEU A 43 -10.93 13.41 7.13
CA LEU A 43 -11.62 13.88 5.91
C LEU A 43 -12.83 12.97 5.53
N ARG A 44 -13.60 12.55 6.56
CA ARG A 44 -14.81 11.74 6.37
C ARG A 44 -16.07 12.50 6.82
N ASN A 45 -17.13 12.36 6.04
CA ASN A 45 -18.45 12.85 6.39
C ASN A 45 -19.11 11.92 7.44
N PRO A 46 -20.16 12.39 8.17
CA PRO A 46 -20.87 11.54 9.14
C PRO A 46 -21.50 10.29 8.52
N ASP A 47 -21.92 10.35 7.26
CA ASP A 47 -22.47 9.21 6.49
C ASP A 47 -21.37 8.18 6.10
N GLY A 48 -20.11 8.45 6.44
CA GLY A 48 -18.98 7.61 6.13
C GLY A 48 -18.37 7.83 4.74
N THR A 49 -18.91 8.75 3.92
CA THR A 49 -18.31 9.11 2.62
C THR A 49 -17.08 9.99 2.80
N GLY A 50 -16.19 10.00 1.80
CA GLY A 50 -15.03 10.91 1.78
C GLY A 50 -15.43 12.36 1.53
N VAL A 51 -14.69 13.30 2.12
CA VAL A 51 -14.77 14.72 1.72
C VAL A 51 -14.17 14.85 0.33
N LEU A 52 -14.86 15.57 -0.58
CA LEU A 52 -14.30 15.88 -1.90
C LEU A 52 -13.16 16.90 -1.74
N ALA A 53 -11.93 16.43 -1.91
CA ALA A 53 -10.72 17.23 -1.74
C ALA A 53 -10.10 17.72 -3.06
N GLY A 54 -10.50 17.12 -4.19
CA GLY A 54 -9.97 17.48 -5.51
C GLY A 54 -10.67 16.71 -6.64
N LEU A 55 -10.16 16.91 -7.85
CA LEU A 55 -10.61 16.24 -9.06
C LEU A 55 -9.49 15.31 -9.56
N THR A 56 -9.86 14.22 -10.22
CA THR A 56 -8.91 13.31 -10.85
C THR A 56 -9.53 12.58 -12.04
N ASN A 57 -8.73 12.35 -13.06
CA ASN A 57 -9.04 11.46 -14.19
C ASN A 57 -8.28 10.12 -14.08
N VAL A 58 -7.47 9.91 -13.03
CA VAL A 58 -6.58 8.74 -12.94
C VAL A 58 -7.35 7.49 -12.54
N CYS A 59 -8.19 7.59 -11.50
CA CYS A 59 -8.84 6.40 -10.94
C CYS A 59 -10.16 6.76 -10.27
N ASP A 60 -11.16 5.89 -10.48
CA ASP A 60 -12.44 5.93 -9.75
C ASP A 60 -12.63 4.67 -8.90
N VAL A 61 -13.06 4.88 -7.66
CA VAL A 61 -13.26 3.84 -6.63
C VAL A 61 -14.72 3.87 -6.21
N VAL A 62 -15.53 2.98 -6.75
CA VAL A 62 -16.98 2.96 -6.59
C VAL A 62 -17.40 1.82 -5.65
N GLY A 63 -18.04 2.12 -4.54
CA GLY A 63 -18.59 1.15 -3.58
C GLY A 63 -20.01 1.50 -3.12
N TYR A 64 -20.56 2.61 -3.59
CA TYR A 64 -21.90 3.07 -3.29
C TYR A 64 -22.42 4.00 -4.40
N LYS A 65 -23.73 4.20 -4.42
CA LYS A 65 -24.42 5.26 -5.17
C LYS A 65 -25.26 6.10 -4.22
N LYS A 66 -25.64 7.30 -4.64
CA LYS A 66 -26.63 8.11 -3.92
C LYS A 66 -27.97 7.99 -4.63
N ASP A 67 -29.06 7.86 -3.86
CA ASP A 67 -30.44 7.95 -4.38
C ASP A 67 -30.84 9.41 -4.66
N GLN A 68 -32.09 9.62 -5.07
CA GLN A 68 -32.61 10.95 -5.36
C GLN A 68 -32.70 11.86 -4.12
N GLU A 69 -32.74 11.27 -2.93
CA GLU A 69 -32.81 11.96 -1.64
C GLU A 69 -31.41 12.19 -1.05
N GLY A 70 -30.34 11.68 -1.69
CA GLY A 70 -28.95 11.81 -1.27
C GLY A 70 -28.48 10.74 -0.28
N HIS A 71 -29.29 9.72 0.01
CA HIS A 71 -28.89 8.60 0.86
C HIS A 71 -27.87 7.69 0.16
N VAL A 72 -26.92 7.19 0.95
CA VAL A 72 -25.88 6.27 0.47
C VAL A 72 -26.44 4.86 0.37
N ILE A 73 -26.45 4.31 -0.85
CA ILE A 73 -26.83 2.93 -1.12
C ILE A 73 -25.57 2.14 -1.49
N PRO A 74 -25.17 1.12 -0.70
CA PRO A 74 -24.05 0.25 -1.04
C PRO A 74 -24.25 -0.45 -2.39
N THR A 75 -23.17 -0.61 -3.15
CA THR A 75 -23.13 -1.36 -4.41
C THR A 75 -21.92 -2.28 -4.43
N PRO A 76 -21.92 -3.33 -5.27
CA PRO A 76 -20.69 -4.08 -5.54
C PRO A 76 -19.57 -3.15 -5.95
N GLY A 77 -18.37 -3.39 -5.43
CA GLY A 77 -17.21 -2.55 -5.67
C GLY A 77 -16.79 -2.55 -7.14
N LYS A 78 -16.33 -1.38 -7.62
CA LYS A 78 -15.65 -1.25 -8.92
C LYS A 78 -14.39 -0.43 -8.74
N LEU A 79 -13.34 -0.83 -9.42
CA LEU A 79 -12.10 -0.09 -9.53
C LEU A 79 -11.84 0.18 -11.01
N ILE A 80 -11.72 1.46 -11.34
CA ILE A 80 -11.69 1.93 -12.72
C ILE A 80 -10.43 2.76 -12.92
N TYR A 81 -9.53 2.31 -13.79
CA TYR A 81 -8.32 3.01 -14.19
C TYR A 81 -8.56 3.76 -15.50
N ARG A 82 -8.51 5.09 -15.46
CA ARG A 82 -8.72 5.94 -16.66
C ARG A 82 -9.97 5.57 -17.47
N GLY A 83 -11.05 5.19 -16.80
CA GLY A 83 -12.31 4.79 -17.44
C GLY A 83 -12.44 3.32 -17.77
N VAL A 84 -11.38 2.51 -17.63
CA VAL A 84 -11.40 1.06 -17.88
C VAL A 84 -11.54 0.30 -16.56
N ASN A 85 -12.51 -0.63 -16.49
CA ASN A 85 -12.70 -1.46 -15.31
C ASN A 85 -11.61 -2.53 -15.23
N ILE A 86 -10.96 -2.67 -14.05
CA ILE A 86 -9.88 -3.66 -13.87
C ILE A 86 -10.31 -5.09 -14.15
N ASN A 87 -11.59 -5.44 -13.92
CA ASN A 87 -12.08 -6.78 -14.22
C ASN A 87 -11.99 -7.09 -15.74
N GLU A 88 -12.26 -6.11 -16.59
CA GLU A 88 -12.18 -6.27 -18.05
C GLU A 88 -10.73 -6.51 -18.49
N ILE A 89 -9.77 -5.78 -17.88
CA ILE A 89 -8.32 -5.98 -18.13
C ILE A 89 -7.91 -7.39 -17.71
N VAL A 90 -8.31 -7.83 -16.52
CA VAL A 90 -7.95 -9.15 -15.96
C VAL A 90 -8.55 -10.28 -16.81
N GLU A 91 -9.82 -10.18 -17.20
CA GLU A 91 -10.47 -11.20 -18.03
C GLU A 91 -9.81 -11.35 -19.40
N GLU A 92 -9.44 -10.23 -20.02
CA GLU A 92 -8.74 -10.23 -21.30
C GLU A 92 -7.33 -10.83 -21.17
N ALA A 93 -6.57 -10.43 -20.16
CA ALA A 93 -5.24 -10.94 -19.86
C ALA A 93 -5.21 -12.47 -19.66
N TYR A 94 -6.20 -12.98 -18.96
CA TYR A 94 -6.32 -14.44 -18.75
C TYR A 94 -6.71 -15.18 -20.02
N ARG A 95 -7.64 -14.63 -20.79
CA ARG A 95 -8.08 -15.23 -22.08
C ARG A 95 -6.93 -15.37 -23.08
N ASN A 96 -6.06 -14.38 -23.12
CA ASN A 96 -4.96 -14.29 -24.08
C ASN A 96 -3.59 -14.65 -23.49
N ASP A 97 -3.57 -15.14 -22.25
CA ASP A 97 -2.37 -15.60 -21.54
C ASP A 97 -1.20 -14.60 -21.54
N ARG A 98 -1.46 -13.32 -21.25
CA ARG A 98 -0.45 -12.25 -21.28
C ARG A 98 -0.27 -11.55 -19.96
N PHE A 99 0.89 -10.90 -19.77
CA PHE A 99 1.16 -9.96 -18.69
C PHE A 99 0.50 -8.61 -19.02
N VAL A 100 0.06 -7.88 -18.00
CA VAL A 100 -0.71 -6.65 -18.19
C VAL A 100 -0.30 -5.49 -17.28
N PHE A 101 0.62 -5.69 -16.36
CA PHE A 101 1.02 -4.61 -15.46
C PHE A 101 1.64 -3.43 -16.21
N GLU A 102 2.47 -3.67 -17.23
CA GLU A 102 3.06 -2.64 -18.10
C GLU A 102 2.00 -1.86 -18.88
N GLU A 103 0.96 -2.53 -19.38
CA GLU A 103 -0.19 -1.89 -20.01
C GLU A 103 -0.95 -0.98 -19.02
N VAL A 104 -1.11 -1.43 -17.78
CA VAL A 104 -1.74 -0.63 -16.71
C VAL A 104 -0.86 0.58 -16.34
N ILE A 105 0.46 0.44 -16.29
CA ILE A 105 1.37 1.58 -16.10
C ILE A 105 1.14 2.62 -17.21
N TRP A 106 1.13 2.18 -18.47
CA TRP A 106 0.84 3.05 -19.60
C TRP A 106 -0.52 3.74 -19.45
N LEU A 107 -1.58 2.97 -19.19
CA LEU A 107 -2.93 3.50 -19.05
C LEU A 107 -3.00 4.58 -17.96
N LEU A 108 -2.42 4.34 -16.79
CA LEU A 108 -2.40 5.31 -15.69
C LEU A 108 -1.66 6.59 -16.04
N LEU A 109 -0.49 6.48 -16.68
CA LEU A 109 0.34 7.64 -17.03
C LEU A 109 -0.24 8.45 -18.19
N PHE A 110 -0.67 7.80 -19.26
CA PHE A 110 -1.02 8.45 -20.52
C PHE A 110 -2.52 8.59 -20.77
N GLY A 111 -3.37 7.87 -20.04
CA GLY A 111 -4.83 8.06 -20.04
C GLY A 111 -5.59 7.31 -21.13
N SER A 112 -4.93 6.52 -21.97
CA SER A 112 -5.52 5.65 -22.98
C SER A 112 -4.81 4.31 -23.03
N LEU A 113 -5.48 3.27 -23.52
CA LEU A 113 -4.84 1.99 -23.77
C LEU A 113 -3.81 2.13 -24.89
N PRO A 114 -2.64 1.46 -24.80
CA PRO A 114 -1.62 1.49 -25.85
C PRO A 114 -2.04 0.65 -27.06
N THR A 115 -1.51 0.96 -28.21
CA THR A 115 -1.44 0.00 -29.32
C THR A 115 -0.40 -1.08 -28.99
N GLN A 116 -0.39 -2.19 -29.75
CA GLN A 116 0.62 -3.24 -29.54
C GLN A 116 2.05 -2.70 -29.69
N GLU A 117 2.31 -1.91 -30.73
CA GLU A 117 3.61 -1.27 -30.96
C GLU A 117 4.03 -0.37 -29.81
N GLN A 118 3.10 0.48 -29.31
CA GLN A 118 3.37 1.34 -28.15
C GLN A 118 3.66 0.54 -26.88
N LEU A 119 2.96 -0.59 -26.67
CA LEU A 119 3.19 -1.44 -25.51
C LEU A 119 4.55 -2.13 -25.60
N ASP A 120 4.91 -2.64 -26.77
CA ASP A 120 6.19 -3.31 -26.99
C ASP A 120 7.35 -2.34 -26.74
N ASP A 121 7.31 -1.15 -27.36
CA ASP A 121 8.31 -0.09 -27.13
C ASP A 121 8.39 0.32 -25.65
N PHE A 122 7.25 0.42 -24.99
CA PHE A 122 7.22 0.83 -23.57
C PHE A 122 7.78 -0.25 -22.65
N CYS A 123 7.54 -1.53 -22.94
CA CYS A 123 8.15 -2.64 -22.22
C CYS A 123 9.69 -2.64 -22.36
N GLU A 124 10.21 -2.31 -23.57
CA GLU A 124 11.65 -2.16 -23.77
C GLU A 124 12.21 -0.99 -22.95
N ILE A 125 11.57 0.18 -22.99
CA ILE A 125 11.96 1.36 -22.20
C ILE A 125 12.01 0.99 -20.71
N LEU A 126 10.98 0.35 -20.15
CA LEU A 126 10.99 -0.06 -18.76
C LEU A 126 12.12 -1.05 -18.46
N ALA A 127 12.38 -2.01 -19.35
CA ALA A 127 13.45 -3.00 -19.17
C ALA A 127 14.84 -2.36 -19.15
N GLU A 128 15.10 -1.39 -20.02
CA GLU A 128 16.37 -0.65 -20.09
C GLU A 128 16.62 0.21 -18.84
N HIS A 129 15.55 0.76 -18.21
CA HIS A 129 15.63 1.65 -17.06
C HIS A 129 15.59 0.92 -15.70
N ARG A 130 15.68 -0.43 -15.67
CA ARG A 130 15.73 -1.22 -14.41
C ARG A 130 17.07 -1.11 -13.68
N ALA A 131 18.14 -0.81 -14.39
CA ALA A 131 19.48 -0.69 -13.80
C ALA A 131 19.56 0.56 -12.92
N LEU A 132 20.25 0.43 -11.79
CA LEU A 132 20.51 1.57 -10.91
C LEU A 132 21.72 2.37 -11.44
N PRO A 133 21.76 3.70 -11.18
CA PRO A 133 22.89 4.53 -11.57
C PRO A 133 24.22 3.98 -11.04
N GLU A 134 25.31 4.23 -11.76
CA GLU A 134 26.66 3.90 -11.32
C GLU A 134 26.94 4.56 -9.95
N GLY A 135 27.54 3.82 -9.03
CA GLY A 135 27.81 4.29 -7.66
C GLY A 135 26.59 4.31 -6.73
N PHE A 136 25.36 4.07 -7.21
CA PHE A 136 24.17 4.10 -6.36
C PHE A 136 24.20 3.06 -5.23
N MET A 137 24.94 1.96 -5.41
CA MET A 137 25.15 0.96 -4.36
C MET A 137 25.77 1.53 -3.10
N ASP A 138 26.56 2.61 -3.18
CA ASP A 138 27.11 3.32 -2.00
C ASP A 138 26.00 3.97 -1.18
N THR A 139 24.98 4.53 -1.82
CA THR A 139 23.75 5.02 -1.16
C THR A 139 22.99 3.87 -0.47
N MET A 140 23.09 2.66 -1.02
CA MET A 140 22.47 1.46 -0.45
C MET A 140 23.28 0.84 0.69
N ASN A 141 24.55 1.18 0.88
CA ASN A 141 25.42 0.55 1.88
C ASN A 141 25.02 0.78 3.34
N ALA A 142 24.18 1.78 3.65
CA ALA A 142 23.58 1.93 4.97
C ALA A 142 22.30 1.06 5.09
N PRO A 143 22.38 -0.17 5.65
CA PRO A 143 21.27 -1.09 5.71
C PRO A 143 20.15 -0.59 6.63
N SER A 144 18.97 -1.19 6.52
CA SER A 144 17.83 -0.94 7.39
C SER A 144 17.16 -2.27 7.75
N PRO A 145 16.66 -2.45 8.97
CA PRO A 145 15.84 -3.60 9.31
C PRO A 145 14.46 -3.56 8.64
N ASN A 146 14.07 -2.41 8.11
CA ASN A 146 12.79 -2.19 7.46
C ASN A 146 12.98 -1.77 6.00
N ILE A 147 12.49 -2.59 5.06
CA ILE A 147 12.67 -2.39 3.62
C ILE A 147 11.96 -1.13 3.13
N MET A 148 10.77 -0.80 3.64
CA MET A 148 10.07 0.44 3.27
C MET A 148 10.87 1.69 3.64
N ASN A 149 11.52 1.70 4.83
CA ASN A 149 12.41 2.79 5.22
C ASN A 149 13.62 2.89 4.28
N LYS A 150 14.19 1.72 3.91
CA LYS A 150 15.32 1.69 2.99
C LYS A 150 14.93 2.20 1.60
N LEU A 151 13.79 1.73 1.09
CA LEU A 151 13.26 2.12 -0.22
C LEU A 151 13.00 3.64 -0.29
N GLN A 152 12.40 4.21 0.75
CA GLN A 152 12.19 5.66 0.87
C GLN A 152 13.50 6.45 0.79
N ARG A 153 14.54 6.00 1.51
CA ARG A 153 15.88 6.62 1.46
C ARG A 153 16.53 6.47 0.09
N CYS A 154 16.35 5.34 -0.57
CA CYS A 154 16.87 5.11 -1.92
C CYS A 154 16.20 6.04 -2.94
N VAL A 155 14.89 6.21 -2.88
CA VAL A 155 14.18 7.14 -3.76
C VAL A 155 14.68 8.58 -3.55
N LEU A 156 14.80 9.04 -2.30
CA LEU A 156 15.41 10.36 -2.02
C LEU A 156 16.86 10.46 -2.50
N GLY A 157 17.61 9.36 -2.42
CA GLY A 157 19.01 9.32 -2.89
C GLY A 157 19.16 9.49 -4.40
N LEU A 158 18.17 9.08 -5.20
CA LEU A 158 18.20 9.28 -6.66
C LEU A 158 18.23 10.74 -7.08
N TYR A 159 17.71 11.65 -6.24
CA TYR A 159 17.81 13.09 -6.46
C TYR A 159 19.25 13.53 -6.78
N SER A 160 20.27 12.96 -6.11
CA SER A 160 21.67 13.32 -6.32
C SER A 160 22.27 12.82 -7.64
N TYR A 161 21.55 11.99 -8.37
CA TYR A 161 21.94 11.44 -9.67
C TYR A 161 21.17 12.06 -10.84
N ASP A 162 20.27 13.02 -10.56
CA ASP A 162 19.45 13.69 -11.54
C ASP A 162 19.79 15.19 -11.58
N GLU A 163 20.48 15.63 -12.62
CA GLU A 163 20.84 17.05 -12.82
C GLU A 163 19.62 17.97 -13.00
N HIS A 164 18.45 17.38 -13.32
CA HIS A 164 17.20 18.10 -13.54
C HIS A 164 16.13 17.81 -12.47
N ALA A 165 16.55 17.38 -11.27
CA ALA A 165 15.65 16.95 -10.20
C ALA A 165 14.54 17.98 -9.89
N GLU A 166 14.84 19.28 -9.94
CA GLU A 166 13.91 20.38 -9.64
C GLU A 166 13.09 20.86 -10.86
N ASN A 167 13.28 20.28 -12.05
CA ASN A 167 12.57 20.71 -13.24
C ASN A 167 11.17 20.07 -13.27
N LEU A 168 10.14 20.92 -13.20
CA LEU A 168 8.72 20.53 -13.15
C LEU A 168 8.02 20.53 -14.52
N THR A 169 8.75 20.52 -15.63
CA THR A 169 8.14 20.33 -16.95
C THR A 169 7.53 18.93 -17.06
N LEU A 170 6.45 18.79 -17.82
CA LEU A 170 5.79 17.51 -18.04
C LEU A 170 6.76 16.43 -18.54
N GLU A 171 7.63 16.78 -19.49
CA GLU A 171 8.64 15.89 -20.04
C GLU A 171 9.56 15.34 -18.95
N ASN A 172 10.09 16.21 -18.08
CA ASN A 172 11.00 15.80 -17.03
C ASN A 172 10.31 14.97 -15.95
N ILE A 173 9.09 15.34 -15.53
CA ILE A 173 8.33 14.57 -14.54
C ILE A 173 7.99 13.18 -15.08
N LEU A 174 7.63 13.04 -16.36
CA LEU A 174 7.39 11.74 -16.98
C LEU A 174 8.67 10.91 -17.04
N ASN A 175 9.80 11.51 -17.44
CA ASN A 175 11.11 10.82 -17.43
C ASN A 175 11.46 10.30 -16.02
N GLN A 176 11.37 11.14 -15.00
CA GLN A 176 11.59 10.76 -13.61
C GLN A 176 10.63 9.65 -13.15
N SER A 177 9.36 9.74 -13.55
CA SER A 177 8.33 8.74 -13.21
C SER A 177 8.65 7.38 -13.82
N ILE A 178 9.00 7.33 -15.11
CA ILE A 178 9.34 6.08 -15.80
C ILE A 178 10.59 5.46 -15.19
N ASN A 179 11.63 6.25 -14.91
CA ASN A 179 12.84 5.78 -14.23
C ASN A 179 12.54 5.20 -12.84
N LEU A 180 11.70 5.85 -12.04
CA LEU A 180 11.30 5.35 -10.72
C LEU A 180 10.52 4.05 -10.82
N ILE A 181 9.52 3.98 -11.70
CA ILE A 181 8.70 2.79 -11.93
C ILE A 181 9.58 1.60 -12.33
N ALA A 182 10.51 1.81 -13.23
CA ALA A 182 11.39 0.77 -13.75
C ALA A 182 12.45 0.30 -12.72
N SER A 183 13.08 1.23 -11.99
CA SER A 183 14.22 0.93 -11.11
C SER A 183 13.84 0.50 -9.68
N MET A 184 12.66 0.88 -9.18
CA MET A 184 12.25 0.55 -7.81
C MET A 184 12.16 -0.94 -7.50
N PRO A 185 11.73 -1.85 -8.41
CA PRO A 185 11.82 -3.29 -8.18
C PRO A 185 13.24 -3.76 -7.86
N THR A 186 14.21 -3.29 -8.63
CA THR A 186 15.64 -3.58 -8.39
C THR A 186 16.12 -3.03 -7.04
N MET A 187 15.74 -1.78 -6.70
CA MET A 187 16.05 -1.20 -5.38
C MET A 187 15.45 -2.02 -4.24
N MET A 188 14.21 -2.49 -4.38
CA MET A 188 13.54 -3.30 -3.37
C MET A 188 14.28 -4.61 -3.11
N VAL A 189 14.58 -5.36 -4.16
CA VAL A 189 15.29 -6.64 -4.04
C VAL A 189 16.69 -6.43 -3.45
N ASN A 190 17.44 -5.43 -3.91
CA ASN A 190 18.76 -5.13 -3.39
C ASN A 190 18.71 -4.71 -1.91
N ALA A 191 17.71 -3.91 -1.51
CA ALA A 191 17.50 -3.53 -0.11
C ALA A 191 17.21 -4.76 0.78
N TYR A 192 16.45 -5.72 0.27
CA TYR A 192 16.19 -6.98 0.96
C TYR A 192 17.45 -7.82 1.12
N GLN A 193 18.27 -7.96 0.08
CA GLN A 193 19.55 -8.67 0.15
C GLN A 193 20.50 -8.03 1.18
N MET A 194 20.53 -6.70 1.25
CA MET A 194 21.30 -5.98 2.28
C MET A 194 20.77 -6.29 3.69
N LYS A 195 19.44 -6.29 3.89
CA LYS A 195 18.83 -6.71 5.17
C LYS A 195 19.25 -8.12 5.54
N ARG A 196 19.12 -9.08 4.63
CA ARG A 196 19.54 -10.48 4.85
C ARG A 196 20.99 -10.56 5.34
N ARG A 197 21.88 -9.83 4.72
CA ARG A 197 23.31 -9.83 5.09
C ARG A 197 23.57 -9.24 6.47
N TYR A 198 23.02 -8.06 6.74
CA TYR A 198 23.40 -7.27 7.91
C TYR A 198 22.58 -7.61 9.17
N TYR A 199 21.30 -7.94 9.01
CA TYR A 199 20.39 -8.21 10.12
C TYR A 199 20.13 -9.71 10.31
N ASP A 200 19.85 -10.44 9.24
CA ASP A 200 19.49 -11.85 9.34
C ASP A 200 20.71 -12.79 9.28
N LYS A 201 21.93 -12.25 9.07
CA LYS A 201 23.21 -12.96 9.01
C LYS A 201 23.25 -14.05 7.91
N GLN A 202 22.52 -13.84 6.83
CA GLN A 202 22.45 -14.72 5.67
C GLN A 202 23.32 -14.19 4.53
N SER A 203 23.66 -15.06 3.57
CA SER A 203 24.35 -14.64 2.35
C SER A 203 23.46 -13.73 1.51
N MET A 204 24.04 -12.71 0.91
CA MET A 204 23.38 -11.86 -0.09
C MET A 204 23.90 -12.19 -1.49
N PHE A 205 23.07 -11.95 -2.47
CA PHE A 205 23.39 -12.06 -3.89
C PHE A 205 22.66 -10.96 -4.65
N PHE A 206 23.19 -10.60 -5.81
CA PHE A 206 22.56 -9.63 -6.70
C PHE A 206 22.52 -10.21 -8.11
N HIS A 207 21.34 -10.25 -8.68
CA HIS A 207 21.12 -10.62 -10.06
C HIS A 207 20.88 -9.37 -10.90
N LEU A 208 21.48 -9.33 -12.06
CA LEU A 208 21.27 -8.24 -13.02
C LEU A 208 19.89 -8.36 -13.67
N PRO A 209 19.24 -7.22 -13.98
CA PRO A 209 18.04 -7.23 -14.82
C PRO A 209 18.28 -7.94 -16.16
N LYS A 210 17.29 -8.67 -16.63
CA LYS A 210 17.33 -9.34 -17.94
C LYS A 210 16.41 -8.59 -18.89
N PRO A 211 16.82 -8.39 -20.15
CA PRO A 211 15.94 -7.85 -21.19
C PRO A 211 14.75 -8.77 -21.45
N GLY A 212 13.66 -8.22 -21.94
CA GLY A 212 12.48 -8.98 -22.36
C GLY A 212 11.62 -9.56 -21.23
N GLN A 213 11.98 -9.37 -19.95
CA GLN A 213 11.13 -9.78 -18.82
C GLN A 213 10.08 -8.73 -18.50
N SER A 214 8.87 -9.17 -18.11
CA SER A 214 7.89 -8.32 -17.44
C SER A 214 8.40 -7.89 -16.06
N THR A 215 7.76 -6.91 -15.42
CA THR A 215 8.11 -6.48 -14.06
C THR A 215 7.95 -7.61 -13.04
N ALA A 216 6.91 -8.43 -13.17
CA ALA A 216 6.70 -9.59 -12.31
C ALA A 216 7.83 -10.63 -12.46
N GLU A 217 8.20 -10.97 -13.69
CA GLU A 217 9.31 -11.88 -13.97
C GLU A 217 10.65 -11.33 -13.48
N HIS A 218 10.89 -10.03 -13.68
CA HIS A 218 12.08 -9.35 -13.16
C HIS A 218 12.18 -9.45 -11.64
N ILE A 219 11.08 -9.22 -10.90
CA ILE A 219 11.05 -9.36 -9.44
C ILE A 219 11.40 -10.78 -9.03
N LEU A 220 10.74 -11.80 -9.61
CA LEU A 220 10.97 -13.20 -9.25
C LEU A 220 12.38 -13.67 -9.60
N SER A 221 12.88 -13.31 -10.79
CA SER A 221 14.23 -13.70 -11.23
C SER A 221 15.34 -13.07 -10.42
N THR A 222 15.15 -11.83 -9.95
CA THR A 222 16.17 -11.14 -9.14
C THR A 222 16.08 -11.49 -7.66
N TYR A 223 14.88 -11.81 -7.17
CA TYR A 223 14.64 -12.20 -5.79
C TYR A 223 15.12 -13.61 -5.46
N ARG A 224 14.91 -14.59 -6.37
CA ARG A 224 15.22 -15.99 -6.14
C ARG A 224 16.70 -16.33 -6.40
N PRO A 225 17.36 -17.10 -5.52
CA PRO A 225 18.79 -17.44 -5.71
C PRO A 225 19.09 -18.17 -7.02
N ASP A 226 18.19 -19.05 -7.44
CA ASP A 226 18.31 -19.84 -8.67
C ASP A 226 17.70 -19.17 -9.92
N GLN A 227 17.09 -18.01 -9.75
CA GLN A 227 16.39 -17.22 -10.78
C GLN A 227 15.23 -17.96 -11.48
N LYS A 228 14.73 -19.06 -10.88
CA LYS A 228 13.68 -19.87 -11.48
C LYS A 228 12.29 -19.48 -10.97
N PHE A 229 11.34 -19.48 -11.86
CA PHE A 229 9.92 -19.31 -11.58
C PHE A 229 9.10 -19.95 -12.71
N THR A 230 7.84 -20.26 -12.45
CA THR A 230 6.91 -20.70 -13.49
C THR A 230 6.19 -19.50 -14.09
N HIS A 231 5.67 -19.66 -15.29
CA HIS A 231 4.85 -18.65 -15.95
C HIS A 231 3.63 -18.27 -15.11
N GLU A 232 2.99 -19.26 -14.47
CA GLU A 232 1.83 -19.05 -13.61
C GLU A 232 2.18 -18.24 -12.36
N GLU A 233 3.33 -18.50 -11.73
CA GLU A 233 3.82 -17.69 -10.61
C GLU A 233 4.02 -16.22 -11.01
N ALA A 234 4.62 -15.99 -12.17
CA ALA A 234 4.84 -14.63 -12.68
C ALA A 234 3.51 -13.93 -13.02
N LYS A 235 2.56 -14.63 -13.66
CA LYS A 235 1.22 -14.09 -13.93
C LYS A 235 0.45 -13.74 -12.68
N LEU A 236 0.53 -14.57 -11.65
CA LEU A 236 -0.15 -14.29 -10.38
C LEU A 236 0.46 -13.06 -9.69
N LEU A 237 1.79 -12.91 -9.74
CA LEU A 237 2.43 -11.68 -9.24
C LEU A 237 2.04 -10.46 -10.06
N ASP A 238 1.97 -10.57 -11.40
CA ASP A 238 1.51 -9.51 -12.30
C ASP A 238 0.10 -9.03 -11.96
N MET A 239 -0.82 -9.97 -11.64
CA MET A 239 -2.16 -9.63 -11.16
C MET A 239 -2.12 -8.88 -9.82
N CYS A 240 -1.25 -9.29 -8.90
CA CYS A 240 -1.05 -8.55 -7.64
C CYS A 240 -0.59 -7.12 -7.91
N LEU A 241 0.35 -6.92 -8.82
CA LEU A 241 0.83 -5.59 -9.21
C LEU A 241 -0.30 -4.75 -9.83
N LEU A 242 -1.08 -5.32 -10.75
CA LEU A 242 -2.20 -4.65 -11.40
C LEU A 242 -3.23 -4.14 -10.39
N VAL A 243 -3.72 -5.00 -9.48
CA VAL A 243 -4.80 -4.62 -8.55
C VAL A 243 -4.36 -3.61 -7.50
N HIS A 244 -3.07 -3.49 -7.27
CA HIS A 244 -2.50 -2.51 -6.34
C HIS A 244 -2.04 -1.20 -7.02
N ALA A 245 -2.04 -1.11 -8.37
CA ALA A 245 -1.44 -0.02 -9.14
C ALA A 245 -2.00 1.37 -8.77
N ASP A 246 -3.30 1.47 -8.51
CA ASP A 246 -3.89 2.68 -7.95
C ASP A 246 -5.15 2.40 -7.11
N HIS A 247 -5.58 3.36 -6.31
CA HIS A 247 -6.82 3.28 -5.53
C HIS A 247 -7.38 4.68 -5.21
N GLY A 248 -7.38 5.54 -6.21
CA GLY A 248 -7.93 6.89 -6.16
C GLY A 248 -7.09 7.91 -5.41
N GLY A 249 -7.33 9.18 -5.69
CA GLY A 249 -6.58 10.31 -5.13
C GLY A 249 -6.73 10.53 -3.63
N GLY A 250 -7.75 9.92 -2.99
CA GLY A 250 -8.08 10.12 -1.57
C GLY A 250 -7.48 9.08 -0.61
N ASN A 251 -6.83 8.02 -1.08
CA ASN A 251 -6.11 7.13 -0.18
C ASN A 251 -4.89 7.82 0.43
N CYS A 252 -4.47 7.39 1.62
CA CYS A 252 -3.49 8.13 2.42
C CYS A 252 -2.18 8.42 1.67
N SER A 253 -1.59 7.45 1.00
CA SER A 253 -0.30 7.63 0.32
C SER A 253 -0.43 8.48 -0.96
N THR A 254 -1.47 8.27 -1.76
CA THR A 254 -1.73 9.09 -2.95
C THR A 254 -2.05 10.54 -2.56
N PHE A 255 -2.88 10.75 -1.54
CA PHE A 255 -3.19 12.08 -1.04
C PHE A 255 -1.93 12.79 -0.51
N THR A 256 -1.06 12.08 0.21
CA THR A 256 0.23 12.61 0.66
C THR A 256 1.10 13.03 -0.53
N THR A 257 1.19 12.20 -1.58
CA THR A 257 1.93 12.52 -2.81
C THR A 257 1.34 13.78 -3.48
N ARG A 258 0.01 13.90 -3.57
CA ARG A 258 -0.65 15.10 -4.13
C ARG A 258 -0.38 16.34 -3.28
N VAL A 259 -0.47 16.24 -1.94
CA VAL A 259 -0.17 17.37 -1.04
C VAL A 259 1.25 17.90 -1.27
N LEU A 260 2.25 17.03 -1.31
CA LEU A 260 3.61 17.46 -1.58
C LEU A 260 3.76 18.03 -3.01
N SER A 261 3.19 17.34 -4.01
CA SER A 261 3.21 17.80 -5.41
C SER A 261 2.61 19.20 -5.57
N SER A 262 1.54 19.52 -4.82
CA SER A 262 0.89 20.83 -4.86
C SER A 262 1.76 21.98 -4.36
N SER A 263 2.83 21.68 -3.61
CA SER A 263 3.81 22.68 -3.17
C SER A 263 4.87 23.02 -4.22
N GLY A 264 4.94 22.26 -5.31
CA GLY A 264 5.96 22.41 -6.35
C GLY A 264 7.30 21.75 -6.00
N THR A 265 7.34 20.78 -5.08
CA THR A 265 8.57 20.01 -4.77
C THR A 265 8.94 19.02 -5.89
N ASP A 266 10.17 18.49 -5.83
CA ASP A 266 10.68 17.51 -6.77
C ASP A 266 9.93 16.16 -6.72
N THR A 267 10.12 15.32 -7.75
CA THR A 267 9.44 14.02 -7.87
C THR A 267 9.89 13.02 -6.79
N TYR A 268 11.17 13.00 -6.46
CA TYR A 268 11.73 12.06 -5.49
C TYR A 268 11.17 12.30 -4.09
N SER A 269 11.09 13.56 -3.68
CA SER A 269 10.47 13.96 -2.40
C SER A 269 8.99 13.57 -2.33
N ALA A 270 8.22 13.82 -3.40
CA ALA A 270 6.80 13.50 -3.44
C ALA A 270 6.54 11.98 -3.36
N ILE A 271 7.28 11.18 -4.12
CA ILE A 271 7.15 9.72 -4.13
C ILE A 271 7.67 9.11 -2.81
N ALA A 272 8.79 9.60 -2.27
CA ALA A 272 9.29 9.17 -0.97
C ALA A 272 8.28 9.42 0.16
N ALA A 273 7.53 10.52 0.12
CA ALA A 273 6.46 10.78 1.09
C ALA A 273 5.28 9.80 0.93
N GLY A 274 4.92 9.44 -0.31
CA GLY A 274 3.95 8.37 -0.59
C GLY A 274 4.37 7.04 0.02
N ILE A 275 5.64 6.64 -0.15
CA ILE A 275 6.23 5.44 0.47
C ILE A 275 6.13 5.52 2.00
N GLY A 276 6.49 6.67 2.59
CA GLY A 276 6.41 6.89 4.03
C GLY A 276 4.98 6.75 4.58
N ALA A 277 3.99 7.27 3.85
CA ALA A 277 2.58 7.14 4.22
C ALA A 277 2.09 5.68 4.10
N LEU A 278 2.49 4.97 3.03
CA LEU A 278 2.12 3.57 2.82
C LEU A 278 2.74 2.64 3.89
N LYS A 279 3.94 2.95 4.38
CA LYS A 279 4.62 2.19 5.43
C LYS A 279 3.79 2.08 6.72
N GLY A 280 2.91 3.04 6.98
CA GLY A 280 2.11 3.07 8.20
C GLY A 280 1.23 1.83 8.38
N PRO A 281 1.13 1.23 9.60
CA PRO A 281 0.40 -0.02 9.83
C PRO A 281 -1.11 0.10 9.56
N LYS A 282 -1.65 1.30 9.57
CA LYS A 282 -3.07 1.56 9.26
C LYS A 282 -3.34 1.71 7.75
N HIS A 283 -2.31 1.56 6.90
CA HIS A 283 -2.44 1.71 5.45
C HIS A 283 -1.87 0.49 4.71
N GLY A 284 -0.56 0.34 4.59
CA GLY A 284 0.04 -0.73 3.78
C GLY A 284 0.47 -1.99 4.55
N GLY A 285 0.28 -2.04 5.86
CA GLY A 285 0.72 -3.17 6.68
C GLY A 285 -0.32 -4.25 6.94
N ALA A 286 -1.52 -4.15 6.34
CA ALA A 286 -2.63 -5.03 6.69
C ALA A 286 -2.42 -6.48 6.20
N ASN A 287 -1.85 -6.70 5.02
CA ASN A 287 -1.60 -8.05 4.49
C ASN A 287 -0.64 -8.89 5.37
N LEU A 288 0.38 -8.27 5.95
CA LEU A 288 1.25 -8.93 6.93
C LEU A 288 0.47 -9.35 8.18
N MET A 289 -0.44 -8.50 8.65
CA MET A 289 -1.26 -8.81 9.83
C MET A 289 -2.28 -9.90 9.52
N VAL A 290 -2.84 -9.95 8.31
CA VAL A 290 -3.69 -11.06 7.85
C VAL A 290 -2.92 -12.38 7.91
N ASN A 291 -1.71 -12.43 7.35
CA ASN A 291 -0.91 -13.65 7.35
C ASN A 291 -0.63 -14.16 8.78
N ARG A 292 -0.21 -13.27 9.67
CA ARG A 292 0.02 -13.61 11.07
C ARG A 292 -1.23 -14.08 11.80
N GLN A 293 -2.36 -13.42 11.55
CA GLN A 293 -3.65 -13.83 12.12
C GLN A 293 -4.12 -15.17 11.56
N LEU A 294 -3.91 -15.45 10.27
CA LEU A 294 -4.20 -16.73 9.66
C LEU A 294 -3.41 -17.86 10.34
N GLN A 295 -2.11 -17.69 10.52
CA GLN A 295 -1.25 -18.67 11.20
C GLN A 295 -1.66 -18.85 12.67
N ASP A 296 -2.10 -17.80 13.33
CA ASP A 296 -2.61 -17.87 14.70
C ASP A 296 -3.94 -18.65 14.77
N ILE A 297 -4.86 -18.41 13.84
CA ILE A 297 -6.14 -19.14 13.75
C ILE A 297 -5.89 -20.64 13.49
N LEU A 298 -5.10 -20.98 12.47
CA LEU A 298 -4.77 -22.36 12.11
C LEU A 298 -4.08 -23.14 13.25
N LYS A 299 -3.38 -22.45 14.12
CA LYS A 299 -2.73 -23.07 15.29
C LYS A 299 -3.72 -23.38 16.43
N HIS A 300 -4.83 -22.64 16.54
CA HIS A 300 -5.73 -22.71 17.69
C HIS A 300 -7.11 -23.26 17.38
N VAL A 301 -7.48 -23.39 16.12
CA VAL A 301 -8.69 -24.06 15.64
C VAL A 301 -8.33 -25.50 15.33
N GLU A 302 -8.96 -26.45 16.02
CA GLU A 302 -8.64 -27.88 15.85
C GLU A 302 -9.25 -28.45 14.56
N ASN A 303 -10.44 -27.97 14.20
CA ASN A 303 -11.12 -28.36 12.96
C ASN A 303 -11.43 -27.14 12.09
N PRO A 304 -10.55 -26.79 11.12
CA PRO A 304 -10.75 -25.66 10.22
C PRO A 304 -12.02 -25.75 9.34
N GLU A 305 -12.63 -26.93 9.21
CA GLU A 305 -13.87 -27.12 8.47
C GLU A 305 -15.13 -26.91 9.33
N ASP A 306 -14.97 -26.82 10.66
CA ASP A 306 -16.08 -26.56 11.58
C ASP A 306 -16.32 -25.02 11.69
N ASP A 307 -17.37 -24.56 11.02
CA ASP A 307 -17.78 -23.16 11.04
C ASP A 307 -18.06 -22.60 12.44
N ASP A 308 -18.53 -23.41 13.35
CA ASP A 308 -18.86 -22.97 14.71
C ASP A 308 -17.60 -22.75 15.54
N GLU A 309 -16.58 -23.59 15.37
CA GLU A 309 -15.27 -23.40 16.00
C GLU A 309 -14.54 -22.19 15.46
N VAL A 310 -14.49 -22.03 14.13
CA VAL A 310 -13.91 -20.83 13.49
C VAL A 310 -14.66 -19.57 13.93
N ARG A 311 -15.98 -19.58 13.96
CA ARG A 311 -16.83 -18.45 14.40
C ARG A 311 -16.52 -18.06 15.85
N GLU A 312 -16.38 -19.01 16.75
CA GLU A 312 -16.09 -18.71 18.15
C GLU A 312 -14.68 -18.12 18.31
N TYR A 313 -13.70 -18.62 17.56
CA TYR A 313 -12.37 -18.05 17.60
C TYR A 313 -12.32 -16.60 17.07
N LEU A 314 -13.02 -16.31 15.97
CA LEU A 314 -13.16 -14.94 15.45
C LEU A 314 -13.86 -14.00 16.44
N ARG A 315 -14.89 -14.49 17.19
CA ARG A 315 -15.51 -13.71 18.29
C ARG A 315 -14.50 -13.37 19.38
N ARG A 316 -13.68 -14.34 19.80
CA ARG A 316 -12.62 -14.10 20.80
C ARG A 316 -11.61 -13.06 20.32
N ILE A 317 -11.24 -13.04 19.03
CA ILE A 317 -10.42 -11.99 18.44
C ILE A 317 -11.09 -10.62 18.61
N LEU A 318 -12.36 -10.48 18.21
CA LEU A 318 -13.10 -9.22 18.32
C LEU A 318 -13.23 -8.73 19.78
N ARG A 319 -13.35 -9.66 20.73
CA ARG A 319 -13.42 -9.37 22.18
C ARG A 319 -12.05 -9.14 22.80
N LYS A 320 -10.96 -9.15 22.01
CA LYS A 320 -9.56 -9.01 22.45
C LYS A 320 -9.10 -10.13 23.39
N GLN A 321 -9.66 -11.30 23.24
CA GLN A 321 -9.37 -12.50 24.05
C GLN A 321 -8.50 -13.52 23.30
N ALA A 322 -8.21 -13.26 22.02
CA ALA A 322 -7.35 -14.07 21.17
C ALA A 322 -6.61 -13.17 20.15
N GLY A 323 -5.73 -13.75 19.36
CA GLY A 323 -4.90 -13.06 18.40
C GLY A 323 -3.92 -12.07 19.06
N ASP A 324 -3.70 -10.93 18.42
CA ASP A 324 -2.79 -9.89 18.92
C ASP A 324 -3.42 -8.94 19.97
N GLY A 325 -4.66 -9.19 20.39
CA GLY A 325 -5.39 -8.36 21.34
C GLY A 325 -5.90 -7.03 20.77
N SER A 326 -5.76 -6.77 19.48
CA SER A 326 -6.25 -5.53 18.83
C SER A 326 -7.78 -5.46 18.76
N GLY A 327 -8.45 -6.61 18.68
CA GLY A 327 -9.89 -6.71 18.43
C GLY A 327 -10.25 -6.47 16.97
N LEU A 328 -9.33 -6.75 16.05
CA LEU A 328 -9.50 -6.60 14.62
C LEU A 328 -9.42 -7.96 13.91
N ILE A 329 -10.34 -8.21 12.98
CA ILE A 329 -10.20 -9.26 11.99
C ILE A 329 -9.57 -8.59 10.77
N TYR A 330 -8.27 -8.81 10.59
CA TYR A 330 -7.51 -8.20 9.49
C TYR A 330 -7.98 -8.74 8.14
N GLY A 331 -7.89 -7.93 7.09
CA GLY A 331 -8.42 -8.27 5.77
C GLY A 331 -9.93 -8.06 5.62
N MET A 332 -10.63 -7.69 6.69
CA MET A 332 -12.07 -7.42 6.69
C MET A 332 -12.36 -5.92 6.88
N GLY A 333 -13.24 -5.39 6.02
CA GLY A 333 -13.65 -3.99 6.04
C GLY A 333 -12.81 -3.09 5.14
N HIS A 334 -13.45 -2.06 4.59
CA HIS A 334 -12.83 -1.09 3.71
C HIS A 334 -13.51 0.28 3.87
N ALA A 335 -12.78 1.35 3.57
CA ALA A 335 -13.28 2.72 3.69
C ALA A 335 -14.38 3.06 2.66
N VAL A 336 -14.38 2.41 1.49
CA VAL A 336 -15.32 2.65 0.39
C VAL A 336 -16.16 1.41 0.12
N TYR A 337 -15.54 0.24 -0.05
CA TYR A 337 -16.24 -1.01 -0.35
C TYR A 337 -16.91 -1.59 0.88
N THR A 338 -18.17 -2.00 0.73
CA THR A 338 -18.92 -2.65 1.81
C THR A 338 -19.57 -3.96 1.36
N ILE A 339 -19.84 -4.13 0.06
CA ILE A 339 -20.44 -5.35 -0.52
C ILE A 339 -19.36 -6.28 -1.04
N SER A 340 -18.41 -5.76 -1.83
CA SER A 340 -17.27 -6.52 -2.36
C SER A 340 -16.12 -5.58 -2.72
N ASP A 341 -14.88 -6.03 -2.58
CA ASP A 341 -13.68 -5.38 -3.13
C ASP A 341 -13.30 -6.12 -4.42
N PRO A 342 -13.35 -5.49 -5.60
CA PRO A 342 -13.07 -6.18 -6.87
C PRO A 342 -11.63 -6.75 -6.92
N ARG A 343 -10.71 -6.18 -6.18
CA ARG A 343 -9.31 -6.64 -6.13
C ARG A 343 -9.19 -7.95 -5.37
N GLU A 344 -9.89 -8.05 -4.24
CA GLU A 344 -9.97 -9.28 -3.44
C GLU A 344 -10.60 -10.41 -4.26
N VAL A 345 -11.74 -10.14 -4.92
CA VAL A 345 -12.44 -11.12 -5.77
C VAL A 345 -11.52 -11.66 -6.86
N ILE A 346 -10.75 -10.78 -7.53
CA ILE A 346 -9.78 -11.17 -8.55
C ILE A 346 -8.70 -12.08 -7.95
N LEU A 347 -8.06 -11.65 -6.87
CA LEU A 347 -6.95 -12.40 -6.28
C LEU A 347 -7.39 -13.76 -5.76
N LYS A 348 -8.52 -13.84 -5.06
CA LYS A 348 -9.12 -15.09 -4.58
C LYS A 348 -9.35 -16.10 -5.72
N GLN A 349 -10.00 -15.65 -6.81
CA GLN A 349 -10.29 -16.52 -7.95
C GLN A 349 -9.02 -17.05 -8.64
N ARG A 350 -7.98 -16.21 -8.74
CA ARG A 350 -6.76 -16.55 -9.47
C ARG A 350 -5.72 -17.29 -8.63
N ALA A 351 -5.71 -17.10 -7.31
CA ALA A 351 -4.81 -17.77 -6.39
C ALA A 351 -5.16 -19.25 -6.17
N ARG A 352 -6.44 -19.62 -6.26
CA ARG A 352 -6.95 -20.92 -5.79
C ARG A 352 -6.27 -22.12 -6.45
N HIS A 353 -6.08 -22.10 -7.77
CA HIS A 353 -5.43 -23.21 -8.48
C HIS A 353 -4.00 -23.41 -7.95
N LEU A 354 -3.21 -22.35 -7.88
CA LEU A 354 -1.83 -22.42 -7.40
C LEU A 354 -1.75 -22.79 -5.91
N ALA A 355 -2.76 -22.40 -5.09
CA ALA A 355 -2.83 -22.80 -3.69
C ALA A 355 -2.90 -24.32 -3.53
N TYR A 356 -3.77 -24.97 -4.31
CA TYR A 356 -3.90 -26.43 -4.30
C TYR A 356 -2.63 -27.12 -4.81
N GLU A 357 -2.03 -26.65 -5.91
CA GLU A 357 -0.78 -27.22 -6.45
C GLU A 357 0.40 -27.12 -5.49
N LYS A 358 0.45 -26.07 -4.70
CA LYS A 358 1.56 -25.81 -3.77
C LYS A 358 1.31 -26.25 -2.32
N GLY A 359 0.15 -26.86 -2.04
CA GLY A 359 -0.19 -27.37 -0.71
C GLY A 359 -0.60 -26.29 0.29
N PHE A 360 -1.20 -25.19 -0.16
CA PHE A 360 -1.79 -24.11 0.66
C PHE A 360 -3.33 -24.17 0.68
N GLU A 361 -3.90 -25.35 0.53
CA GLU A 361 -5.34 -25.57 0.49
C GLU A 361 -6.01 -25.22 1.83
N GLU A 362 -5.37 -25.56 2.93
CA GLU A 362 -5.88 -25.28 4.27
C GLU A 362 -5.95 -23.78 4.54
N GLU A 363 -4.92 -23.03 4.15
CA GLU A 363 -4.87 -21.58 4.27
C GLU A 363 -5.94 -20.90 3.39
N ASP A 364 -6.09 -21.33 2.13
CA ASP A 364 -7.11 -20.81 1.21
C ASP A 364 -8.53 -21.03 1.76
N ASN A 365 -8.81 -22.25 2.23
CA ASN A 365 -10.09 -22.61 2.82
C ASN A 365 -10.39 -21.79 4.09
N MET A 366 -9.39 -21.60 4.97
CA MET A 366 -9.55 -20.78 6.17
C MET A 366 -9.85 -19.31 5.83
N LEU A 367 -9.15 -18.71 4.85
CA LEU A 367 -9.43 -17.34 4.40
C LEU A 367 -10.84 -17.22 3.83
N CYS A 368 -11.31 -18.22 3.06
CA CYS A 368 -12.68 -18.28 2.58
C CYS A 368 -13.71 -18.38 3.73
N SER A 369 -13.39 -19.13 4.79
CA SER A 369 -14.24 -19.22 5.98
C SER A 369 -14.27 -17.91 6.76
N ILE A 370 -13.14 -17.22 6.92
CA ILE A 370 -13.09 -15.88 7.53
C ILE A 370 -13.96 -14.90 6.75
N GLU A 371 -13.80 -14.83 5.42
CA GLU A 371 -14.60 -13.95 4.55
C GLU A 371 -16.09 -14.19 4.72
N ARG A 372 -16.52 -15.44 4.75
CA ARG A 372 -17.91 -15.85 4.85
C ARG A 372 -18.52 -15.59 6.23
N LEU A 373 -17.76 -15.84 7.30
CA LEU A 373 -18.27 -15.82 8.67
C LEU A 373 -18.17 -14.43 9.33
N ALA A 374 -17.09 -13.67 9.05
CA ALA A 374 -16.81 -12.42 9.73
C ALA A 374 -17.92 -11.36 9.61
N PRO A 375 -18.62 -11.17 8.47
CA PRO A 375 -19.68 -10.17 8.39
C PRO A 375 -20.82 -10.40 9.40
N GLY A 376 -21.25 -11.66 9.59
CA GLY A 376 -22.28 -12.02 10.57
C GLY A 376 -21.81 -11.75 12.00
N ILE A 377 -20.57 -12.10 12.31
CA ILE A 377 -19.96 -11.89 13.64
C ILE A 377 -19.83 -10.38 13.94
N PHE A 378 -19.45 -9.57 12.97
CA PHE A 378 -19.42 -8.10 13.13
C PHE A 378 -20.81 -7.53 13.45
N ALA A 379 -21.85 -8.02 12.77
CA ALA A 379 -23.22 -7.58 13.02
C ALA A 379 -23.66 -7.94 14.44
N GLU A 380 -23.38 -9.17 14.88
CA GLU A 380 -23.73 -9.66 16.22
C GLU A 380 -22.97 -8.91 17.33
N GLU A 381 -21.65 -8.80 17.23
CA GLU A 381 -20.78 -8.27 18.30
C GLU A 381 -20.80 -6.73 18.40
N LYS A 382 -20.97 -6.03 17.27
CA LYS A 382 -20.96 -4.55 17.25
C LYS A 382 -22.32 -3.91 17.07
N GLY A 383 -23.39 -4.72 16.91
CA GLY A 383 -24.75 -4.23 16.66
C GLY A 383 -24.85 -3.38 15.39
N SER A 384 -23.96 -3.58 14.43
CA SER A 384 -23.88 -2.78 13.20
C SER A 384 -24.64 -3.47 12.07
N THR A 385 -25.55 -2.74 11.45
CA THR A 385 -26.25 -3.17 10.23
C THR A 385 -25.48 -2.84 8.96
N LYS A 386 -24.33 -2.14 9.06
CA LYS A 386 -23.52 -1.76 7.91
C LYS A 386 -22.80 -3.00 7.37
N PRO A 387 -22.95 -3.33 6.07
CA PRO A 387 -22.24 -4.44 5.47
C PRO A 387 -20.72 -4.28 5.57
N VAL A 388 -20.03 -5.40 5.74
CA VAL A 388 -18.56 -5.47 5.79
C VAL A 388 -18.13 -6.55 4.81
N CYS A 389 -17.20 -6.26 3.92
CA CYS A 389 -16.64 -7.23 2.99
C CYS A 389 -15.14 -7.42 3.23
N ALA A 390 -14.58 -8.49 2.69
CA ALA A 390 -13.14 -8.69 2.58
C ALA A 390 -12.52 -7.57 1.71
N ASN A 391 -11.27 -7.27 1.97
CA ASN A 391 -10.47 -6.35 1.17
C ASN A 391 -9.27 -7.07 0.54
N VAL A 392 -8.53 -6.38 -0.33
CA VAL A 392 -7.42 -6.95 -1.11
C VAL A 392 -6.36 -7.65 -0.24
N ASP A 393 -6.18 -7.21 1.01
CA ASP A 393 -5.15 -7.75 1.90
C ASP A 393 -5.48 -9.16 2.39
N LEU A 394 -6.75 -9.61 2.32
CA LEU A 394 -7.13 -10.94 2.80
C LEU A 394 -6.41 -12.06 2.03
N PHE A 395 -6.28 -11.96 0.70
CA PHE A 395 -5.66 -12.99 -0.13
C PHE A 395 -4.25 -12.64 -0.62
N SER A 396 -3.83 -11.36 -0.62
CA SER A 396 -2.52 -10.98 -1.16
C SER A 396 -1.35 -11.60 -0.38
N GLY A 397 -1.47 -11.74 0.94
CA GLY A 397 -0.46 -12.39 1.78
C GLY A 397 -0.29 -13.88 1.47
N LEU A 398 -1.39 -14.60 1.24
CA LEU A 398 -1.36 -16.00 0.81
C LEU A 398 -0.62 -16.17 -0.51
N ILE A 399 -0.91 -15.29 -1.49
CA ILE A 399 -0.23 -15.31 -2.78
C ILE A 399 1.28 -15.14 -2.61
N TYR A 400 1.71 -14.19 -1.81
CA TYR A 400 3.15 -13.97 -1.58
C TYR A 400 3.80 -15.16 -0.88
N ASN A 401 3.10 -15.84 0.04
CA ASN A 401 3.56 -17.10 0.66
C ASN A 401 3.75 -18.22 -0.39
N MET A 402 2.77 -18.42 -1.26
CA MET A 402 2.83 -19.41 -2.35
C MET A 402 4.00 -19.15 -3.31
N LEU A 403 4.34 -17.88 -3.53
CA LEU A 403 5.49 -17.46 -4.33
C LEU A 403 6.83 -17.55 -3.58
N GLY A 404 6.82 -17.94 -2.29
CA GLY A 404 8.02 -17.99 -1.44
C GLY A 404 8.62 -16.63 -1.13
N ILE A 405 7.80 -15.55 -1.18
CA ILE A 405 8.23 -14.18 -0.92
C ILE A 405 8.22 -13.93 0.60
N SER A 406 9.31 -13.36 1.11
CA SER A 406 9.43 -13.00 2.53
C SER A 406 8.41 -11.94 2.95
N GLU A 407 7.88 -12.05 4.18
CA GLU A 407 7.02 -11.05 4.81
C GLU A 407 7.62 -9.63 4.80
N ASP A 408 8.94 -9.52 4.81
CA ASP A 408 9.64 -8.23 4.70
C ASP A 408 9.33 -7.47 3.40
N LEU A 409 8.86 -8.18 2.36
CA LEU A 409 8.58 -7.62 1.04
C LEU A 409 7.09 -7.40 0.75
N TYR A 410 6.16 -7.76 1.63
CA TYR A 410 4.72 -7.60 1.39
C TYR A 410 4.33 -6.14 1.16
N THR A 411 4.64 -5.25 2.10
CA THR A 411 4.39 -3.81 1.94
C THR A 411 5.28 -3.17 0.85
N PRO A 412 6.58 -3.52 0.71
CA PRO A 412 7.38 -3.09 -0.42
C PRO A 412 6.82 -3.45 -1.80
N LEU A 413 6.28 -4.66 -2.00
CA LEU A 413 5.61 -5.03 -3.25
C LEU A 413 4.38 -4.18 -3.52
N PHE A 414 3.61 -3.87 -2.48
CA PHE A 414 2.51 -2.92 -2.58
C PHE A 414 3.02 -1.53 -3.03
N ALA A 415 4.15 -1.06 -2.50
CA ALA A 415 4.74 0.22 -2.92
C ALA A 415 5.16 0.18 -4.40
N ILE A 416 5.86 -0.88 -4.84
CA ILE A 416 6.26 -1.08 -6.24
C ILE A 416 5.03 -1.02 -7.16
N ALA A 417 3.98 -1.74 -6.81
CA ALA A 417 2.74 -1.75 -7.57
C ALA A 417 2.08 -0.36 -7.64
N ARG A 418 2.14 0.43 -6.56
CA ARG A 418 1.45 1.72 -6.41
C ARG A 418 2.21 2.90 -7.01
N VAL A 419 3.50 2.80 -7.26
CA VAL A 419 4.30 3.91 -7.81
C VAL A 419 3.73 4.47 -9.12
N PRO A 420 3.23 3.67 -10.09
CA PRO A 420 2.60 4.20 -11.30
C PRO A 420 1.42 5.13 -10.97
N GLY A 421 0.55 4.71 -10.04
CA GLY A 421 -0.57 5.53 -9.58
C GLY A 421 -0.11 6.84 -8.93
N TRP A 422 0.89 6.79 -8.04
CA TRP A 422 1.45 8.02 -7.45
C TRP A 422 2.03 8.95 -8.50
N CYS A 423 2.78 8.41 -9.47
CA CYS A 423 3.34 9.19 -10.57
C CYS A 423 2.24 9.85 -11.43
N ALA A 424 1.20 9.08 -11.79
CA ALA A 424 0.07 9.61 -12.55
C ALA A 424 -0.65 10.76 -11.81
N HIS A 425 -0.90 10.59 -10.51
CA HIS A 425 -1.50 11.62 -9.67
C HIS A 425 -0.58 12.83 -9.47
N ARG A 426 0.74 12.62 -9.41
CA ARG A 426 1.70 13.72 -9.36
C ARG A 426 1.70 14.53 -10.64
N VAL A 427 1.76 13.86 -11.80
CA VAL A 427 1.68 14.57 -13.10
C VAL A 427 0.40 15.40 -13.19
N GLU A 428 -0.74 14.80 -12.84
CA GLU A 428 -2.03 15.49 -12.84
C GLU A 428 -2.03 16.72 -11.92
N GLU A 429 -1.47 16.58 -10.69
CA GLU A 429 -1.43 17.67 -9.71
C GLU A 429 -0.55 18.82 -10.18
N VAL A 430 0.66 18.53 -10.69
CA VAL A 430 1.59 19.58 -11.13
C VAL A 430 1.11 20.27 -12.40
N VAL A 431 0.54 19.54 -13.36
CA VAL A 431 0.15 20.08 -14.66
C VAL A 431 -1.17 20.83 -14.61
N PHE A 432 -2.16 20.34 -13.84
CA PHE A 432 -3.53 20.84 -13.94
C PHE A 432 -4.09 21.49 -12.68
N ALA A 433 -3.66 21.10 -11.47
CA ALA A 433 -4.27 21.59 -10.24
C ALA A 433 -3.84 23.03 -9.86
N ASN A 434 -2.60 23.38 -10.12
CA ASN A 434 -2.02 24.73 -9.99
C ASN A 434 -2.37 25.47 -8.68
N ARG A 435 -2.61 24.75 -7.57
CA ARG A 435 -2.95 25.36 -6.28
C ARG A 435 -2.50 24.50 -5.11
N ILE A 436 -1.77 25.08 -4.16
CA ILE A 436 -1.34 24.39 -2.96
C ILE A 436 -2.52 23.87 -2.13
N ILE A 437 -2.47 22.61 -1.72
CA ILE A 437 -3.45 21.97 -0.83
C ILE A 437 -3.21 22.45 0.60
N ARG A 438 -4.12 23.29 1.11
CA ARG A 438 -3.99 23.91 2.43
C ARG A 438 -5.34 23.91 3.17
N PRO A 439 -5.70 22.82 3.84
CA PRO A 439 -6.92 22.78 4.65
C PRO A 439 -6.82 23.70 5.86
N ALA A 440 -7.99 24.16 6.38
CA ALA A 440 -8.07 24.93 7.61
C ALA A 440 -8.10 24.03 8.84
N TYR A 441 -7.49 24.49 9.94
CA TYR A 441 -7.56 23.86 11.25
C TYR A 441 -8.20 24.80 12.27
N LYS A 442 -9.07 24.26 13.14
CA LYS A 442 -9.69 25.00 14.21
C LYS A 442 -8.76 25.01 15.43
N TYR A 443 -8.29 26.20 15.81
CA TYR A 443 -7.51 26.39 17.02
C TYR A 443 -8.41 26.31 18.28
N LEU A 444 -8.02 25.51 19.24
CA LEU A 444 -8.76 25.29 20.49
C LEU A 444 -8.10 25.95 21.72
N GLY A 445 -6.86 26.42 21.61
CA GLY A 445 -6.13 27.01 22.71
C GLY A 445 -6.70 28.36 23.15
N VAL A 446 -6.56 28.66 24.44
CA VAL A 446 -6.91 29.96 25.01
C VAL A 446 -5.80 30.95 24.72
N ARG A 447 -6.17 32.16 24.30
CA ARG A 447 -5.19 33.24 24.10
C ARG A 447 -4.63 33.67 25.47
N GLN A 448 -3.32 33.64 25.60
CA GLN A 448 -2.61 34.03 26.82
C GLN A 448 -1.69 35.21 26.50
N LYS A 449 -1.45 36.06 27.52
CA LYS A 449 -0.38 37.05 27.44
C LYS A 449 0.97 36.37 27.69
N TYR A 450 1.97 36.71 26.93
CA TYR A 450 3.34 36.30 27.24
C TYR A 450 3.74 36.88 28.59
N LYS A 451 4.29 36.03 29.46
CA LYS A 451 4.90 36.44 30.74
C LYS A 451 6.40 36.19 30.62
N PRO A 452 7.25 37.14 31.11
CA PRO A 452 8.67 36.88 31.24
C PRO A 452 8.94 35.64 32.12
N ILE A 453 10.11 35.04 31.99
CA ILE A 453 10.41 33.78 32.71
C ILE A 453 10.39 33.97 34.22
N GLU A 454 10.74 35.15 34.68
CA GLU A 454 10.76 35.54 36.10
C GLU A 454 9.36 35.72 36.70
N GLU A 455 8.31 35.77 35.89
CA GLU A 455 6.91 35.97 36.30
C GLU A 455 6.04 34.71 36.15
N ARG A 456 6.64 33.58 35.82
CA ARG A 456 5.93 32.31 35.55
C ARG A 456 5.81 31.44 36.80
#